data_8a7d64019b1b08385650f96378810a92
#
_entry.id   8a7d64019b1b08385650f96378810a92
#
_cell.length_a   1.000
_cell.length_b   1.000
_cell.length_c   1.000
_cell.angle_alpha   90.00
_cell.angle_beta   90.00
_cell.angle_gamma   90.00
#
_symmetry.space_group_name_H-M   'P 1'
#
loop_
_entity.id
_entity.type
_entity.pdbx_description
1 polymer ?
#
loop_
_entity_poly.entity_id
_entity_poly.type
_entity_poly.pdbx_seq_one_letter_code
_entity_poly.pdbx_strand_id
1 'polypeptide(L)'
;MTLENNLAVRLLEGTIFSGLIVVIAFTAIPYGTVEPWSHAVFAAAIFSLALLWVIHGFLSGSWGQGNLKLFYPLMALVALAILQSLSWSSIEVAGLKVQNAISADPFESWVFALRLSALTLAGVLAVRFTNTCTRLSTLVHAVVLAAVISAIFGILRQAMQREYGFLLPALPWGGGFAQFINRNHFAFLVEAAMGLLMGIALLRKDRHQGLLLYLSAMLLLWVALVMSRSRGGLLAVTVEVICAVPLFIHLKFRKSIQPKGSMGWRRPMVATIVTMIAVVAITVAGLVWLGGDQLTTGVETASIEVGHVNMAHEGTRRSDFWRATWQMARAHPLAGAGLGGFWAEIPVYHDASGLQTPHQAHNDYLELLASGGIIGVAIFVWFVVLLIGAGRRAARNYSDFQRAVAFGAILGIVGIAVHSLVEFGLHITVNAMVFVILLSILSGERLDQRPQMQAHRTVAF
;
A
#
# COMPACT_ATOMS: atom_id res chain seq x y z
N MET A 1 -24.56 -32.03 -8.26
CA MET A 1 -23.81 -31.63 -7.05
C MET A 1 -24.66 -31.95 -5.85
N THR A 2 -24.22 -32.82 -4.94
CA THR A 2 -24.98 -33.21 -3.75
C THR A 2 -25.11 -32.04 -2.77
N LEU A 3 -26.12 -32.06 -1.87
CA LEU A 3 -26.33 -31.02 -0.84
C LEU A 3 -25.12 -30.85 0.05
N GLU A 4 -24.39 -31.94 0.34
CA GLU A 4 -23.14 -31.94 1.16
C GLU A 4 -22.02 -31.21 0.46
N ASN A 5 -21.82 -31.37 -0.85
CA ASN A 5 -20.82 -30.62 -1.60
C ASN A 5 -21.09 -29.10 -1.60
N ASN A 6 -22.37 -28.71 -1.61
CA ASN A 6 -22.73 -27.29 -1.52
C ASN A 6 -22.41 -26.68 -0.15
N LEU A 7 -22.56 -27.44 0.93
CA LEU A 7 -22.21 -26.97 2.28
C LEU A 7 -20.70 -26.82 2.44
N ALA A 8 -19.91 -27.84 2.04
CA ALA A 8 -18.45 -27.80 2.10
C ALA A 8 -17.87 -26.61 1.29
N VAL A 9 -18.36 -26.38 0.07
CA VAL A 9 -17.95 -25.25 -0.78
C VAL A 9 -18.21 -23.91 -0.08
N ARG A 10 -19.42 -23.71 0.50
CA ARG A 10 -19.77 -22.48 1.23
C ARG A 10 -18.93 -22.27 2.47
N LEU A 11 -18.65 -23.34 3.22
CA LEU A 11 -17.78 -23.26 4.40
C LEU A 11 -16.35 -22.87 4.01
N LEU A 12 -15.80 -23.46 2.95
CA LEU A 12 -14.48 -23.10 2.43
C LEU A 12 -14.43 -21.63 1.99
N GLU A 13 -15.44 -21.16 1.24
CA GLU A 13 -15.51 -19.73 0.87
C GLU A 13 -15.52 -18.80 2.09
N GLY A 14 -16.30 -19.14 3.11
CA GLY A 14 -16.38 -18.40 4.35
C GLY A 14 -15.04 -18.42 5.09
N THR A 15 -14.39 -19.59 5.20
CA THR A 15 -13.10 -19.77 5.87
C THR A 15 -11.99 -18.97 5.16
N ILE A 16 -11.91 -19.06 3.82
CA ILE A 16 -10.88 -18.33 3.05
C ILE A 16 -11.07 -16.82 3.21
N PHE A 17 -12.30 -16.32 3.07
CA PHE A 17 -12.56 -14.89 3.23
C PHE A 17 -12.29 -14.40 4.65
N SER A 18 -12.77 -15.11 5.67
CA SER A 18 -12.52 -14.75 7.07
C SER A 18 -11.04 -14.86 7.43
N GLY A 19 -10.35 -15.88 6.94
CA GLY A 19 -8.91 -16.04 7.09
C GLY A 19 -8.14 -14.86 6.48
N LEU A 20 -8.55 -14.36 5.32
CA LEU A 20 -7.95 -13.17 4.70
C LEU A 20 -8.13 -11.93 5.59
N ILE A 21 -9.31 -11.73 6.18
CA ILE A 21 -9.57 -10.61 7.11
C ILE A 21 -8.67 -10.74 8.36
N VAL A 22 -8.52 -11.95 8.90
CA VAL A 22 -7.62 -12.21 10.05
C VAL A 22 -6.17 -11.90 9.69
N VAL A 23 -5.72 -12.28 8.50
CA VAL A 23 -4.35 -11.97 8.03
C VAL A 23 -4.14 -10.47 7.90
N ILE A 24 -5.11 -9.70 7.37
CA ILE A 24 -5.02 -8.23 7.32
C ILE A 24 -4.84 -7.65 8.72
N ALA A 25 -5.65 -8.09 9.69
CA ALA A 25 -5.53 -7.64 11.08
C ALA A 25 -4.19 -8.05 11.70
N PHE A 26 -3.75 -9.30 11.47
CA PHE A 26 -2.45 -9.79 11.95
C PHE A 26 -1.29 -8.95 11.42
N THR A 27 -1.25 -8.62 10.11
CA THR A 27 -0.13 -7.86 9.54
C THR A 27 0.05 -6.48 10.15
N ALA A 28 -1.01 -5.88 10.71
CA ALA A 28 -0.94 -4.59 11.36
C ALA A 28 -0.32 -4.64 12.78
N ILE A 29 -0.34 -5.81 13.46
CA ILE A 29 0.00 -5.90 14.89
C ILE A 29 1.53 -5.95 15.13
N PRO A 30 2.31 -6.90 14.58
CA PRO A 30 3.71 -7.06 14.95
C PRO A 30 4.60 -6.10 14.13
N TYR A 31 4.75 -4.86 14.57
CA TYR A 31 5.58 -3.82 13.91
C TYR A 31 5.25 -3.58 12.42
N GLY A 32 4.02 -3.90 11.99
CA GLY A 32 3.66 -3.91 10.56
C GLY A 32 4.19 -5.13 9.83
N THR A 33 4.50 -6.21 10.55
CA THR A 33 5.05 -7.48 10.02
C THR A 33 6.39 -7.24 9.30
N VAL A 34 7.38 -6.73 10.04
CA VAL A 34 8.76 -6.52 9.55
C VAL A 34 9.73 -7.57 10.08
N GLU A 35 9.39 -8.27 11.17
CA GLU A 35 10.24 -9.29 11.78
C GLU A 35 10.22 -10.60 10.97
N PRO A 36 11.34 -11.32 10.83
CA PRO A 36 11.42 -12.55 10.03
C PRO A 36 10.36 -13.60 10.39
N TRP A 37 10.10 -13.81 11.71
CA TRP A 37 9.07 -14.75 12.16
C TRP A 37 7.65 -14.34 11.71
N SER A 38 7.36 -13.06 11.73
CA SER A 38 6.04 -12.55 11.33
C SER A 38 5.83 -12.62 9.83
N HIS A 39 6.89 -12.44 9.02
CA HIS A 39 6.87 -12.73 7.59
C HIS A 39 6.59 -14.21 7.31
N ALA A 40 7.24 -15.13 8.06
CA ALA A 40 7.03 -16.57 7.91
C ALA A 40 5.57 -16.96 8.23
N VAL A 41 5.01 -16.43 9.33
CA VAL A 41 3.60 -16.66 9.71
C VAL A 41 2.65 -16.11 8.64
N PHE A 42 2.90 -14.89 8.15
CA PHE A 42 2.11 -14.29 7.07
C PHE A 42 2.12 -15.16 5.81
N ALA A 43 3.31 -15.56 5.35
CA ALA A 43 3.44 -16.38 4.15
C ALA A 43 2.78 -17.75 4.31
N ALA A 44 3.00 -18.42 5.45
CA ALA A 44 2.36 -19.71 5.77
C ALA A 44 0.83 -19.60 5.80
N ALA A 45 0.28 -18.55 6.40
CA ALA A 45 -1.16 -18.30 6.42
C ALA A 45 -1.73 -18.13 5.01
N ILE A 46 -1.11 -17.29 4.17
CA ILE A 46 -1.58 -17.05 2.79
C ILE A 46 -1.45 -18.31 1.93
N PHE A 47 -0.35 -19.07 2.02
CA PHE A 47 -0.21 -20.33 1.27
C PHE A 47 -1.22 -21.38 1.75
N SER A 48 -1.55 -21.43 3.05
CA SER A 48 -2.61 -22.29 3.56
C SER A 48 -3.99 -21.90 3.00
N LEU A 49 -4.31 -20.60 2.95
CA LEU A 49 -5.55 -20.12 2.32
C LEU A 49 -5.57 -20.42 0.80
N ALA A 50 -4.43 -20.34 0.12
CA ALA A 50 -4.32 -20.70 -1.29
C ALA A 50 -4.54 -22.22 -1.50
N LEU A 51 -4.05 -23.07 -0.59
CA LEU A 51 -4.33 -24.51 -0.61
C LEU A 51 -5.83 -24.79 -0.44
N LEU A 52 -6.49 -24.10 0.49
CA LEU A 52 -7.95 -24.20 0.65
C LEU A 52 -8.70 -23.72 -0.61
N TRP A 53 -8.19 -22.72 -1.32
CA TRP A 53 -8.74 -22.28 -2.60
C TRP A 53 -8.58 -23.36 -3.68
N VAL A 54 -7.45 -24.05 -3.74
CA VAL A 54 -7.26 -25.19 -4.66
C VAL A 54 -8.29 -26.29 -4.37
N ILE A 55 -8.46 -26.67 -3.10
CA ILE A 55 -9.48 -27.65 -2.67
C ILE A 55 -10.89 -27.17 -3.07
N HIS A 56 -11.21 -25.89 -2.79
CA HIS A 56 -12.46 -25.27 -3.20
C HIS A 56 -12.68 -25.38 -4.71
N GLY A 57 -11.66 -25.11 -5.54
CA GLY A 57 -11.72 -25.18 -6.99
C GLY A 57 -12.06 -26.58 -7.49
N PHE A 58 -11.46 -27.61 -6.92
CA PHE A 58 -11.79 -29.00 -7.25
C PHE A 58 -13.20 -29.41 -6.83
N LEU A 59 -13.66 -28.99 -5.65
CA LEU A 59 -14.99 -29.35 -5.14
C LEU A 59 -16.11 -28.59 -5.86
N SER A 60 -15.89 -27.33 -6.20
CA SER A 60 -16.88 -26.46 -6.83
C SER A 60 -16.89 -26.57 -8.35
N GLY A 61 -15.83 -27.08 -8.97
CA GLY A 61 -15.62 -27.03 -10.42
C GLY A 61 -15.41 -25.59 -10.94
N SER A 62 -15.13 -24.62 -10.05
CA SER A 62 -14.99 -23.20 -10.39
C SER A 62 -13.78 -22.58 -9.69
N TRP A 63 -12.93 -21.95 -10.47
CA TRP A 63 -11.74 -21.24 -9.97
C TRP A 63 -12.03 -19.78 -9.61
N GLY A 64 -13.29 -19.37 -9.62
CA GLY A 64 -13.77 -18.02 -9.37
C GLY A 64 -13.61 -17.10 -10.57
N GLN A 65 -14.21 -15.91 -10.46
CA GLN A 65 -14.22 -14.87 -11.50
C GLN A 65 -13.38 -13.68 -11.05
N GLY A 66 -13.01 -12.80 -11.97
CA GLY A 66 -12.28 -11.57 -11.70
C GLY A 66 -11.11 -11.36 -12.66
N ASN A 67 -10.73 -10.11 -12.83
CA ASN A 67 -9.68 -9.70 -13.74
C ASN A 67 -8.32 -9.64 -13.03
N LEU A 68 -7.50 -10.65 -13.21
CA LEU A 68 -6.19 -10.76 -12.56
C LEU A 68 -5.05 -9.99 -13.26
N LYS A 69 -5.34 -9.20 -14.31
CA LYS A 69 -4.31 -8.53 -15.11
C LYS A 69 -3.38 -7.63 -14.29
N LEU A 70 -3.88 -7.01 -13.21
CA LEU A 70 -3.06 -6.17 -12.32
C LEU A 70 -2.00 -6.96 -11.53
N PHE A 71 -2.18 -8.28 -11.40
CA PHE A 71 -1.24 -9.15 -10.68
C PHE A 71 -0.18 -9.76 -11.59
N TYR A 72 -0.32 -9.69 -12.93
CA TYR A 72 0.69 -10.22 -13.86
C TYR A 72 2.05 -9.51 -13.72
N PRO A 73 2.14 -8.17 -13.58
CA PRO A 73 3.41 -7.52 -13.32
C PRO A 73 4.07 -7.94 -12.00
N LEU A 74 3.28 -8.21 -10.94
CA LEU A 74 3.81 -8.72 -9.67
C LEU A 74 4.38 -10.13 -9.86
N MET A 75 3.70 -10.99 -10.61
CA MET A 75 4.22 -12.31 -10.97
C MET A 75 5.48 -12.21 -11.82
N ALA A 76 5.58 -11.22 -12.72
CA ALA A 76 6.79 -10.98 -13.51
C ALA A 76 7.96 -10.52 -12.62
N LEU A 77 7.72 -9.69 -11.59
CA LEU A 77 8.76 -9.36 -10.60
C LEU A 77 9.18 -10.58 -9.78
N VAL A 78 8.26 -11.47 -9.40
CA VAL A 78 8.60 -12.75 -8.76
C VAL A 78 9.50 -13.58 -9.67
N ALA A 79 9.14 -13.73 -10.95
CA ALA A 79 9.96 -14.46 -11.92
C ALA A 79 11.34 -13.82 -12.10
N LEU A 80 11.41 -12.49 -12.16
CA LEU A 80 12.67 -11.76 -12.24
C LEU A 80 13.55 -12.05 -11.02
N ALA A 81 13.01 -11.97 -9.79
CA ALA A 81 13.76 -12.25 -8.57
C ALA A 81 14.28 -13.69 -8.53
N ILE A 82 13.47 -14.66 -8.95
CA ILE A 82 13.90 -16.06 -9.08
C ILE A 82 15.04 -16.18 -10.11
N LEU A 83 14.90 -15.59 -11.29
CA LEU A 83 15.94 -15.63 -12.33
C LEU A 83 17.25 -14.97 -11.87
N GLN A 84 17.16 -13.86 -11.12
CA GLN A 84 18.33 -13.18 -10.56
C GLN A 84 19.03 -14.02 -9.48
N SER A 85 18.29 -14.87 -8.75
CA SER A 85 18.85 -15.72 -7.68
C SER A 85 19.48 -17.01 -8.19
N LEU A 86 19.23 -17.40 -9.44
CA LEU A 86 19.81 -18.63 -10.01
C LEU A 86 21.30 -18.45 -10.29
N SER A 87 22.07 -19.50 -9.99
CA SER A 87 23.49 -19.56 -10.34
C SER A 87 23.64 -19.93 -11.81
N TRP A 88 24.16 -19.00 -12.60
CA TRP A 88 24.38 -19.21 -14.03
C TRP A 88 25.79 -19.74 -14.37
N SER A 89 26.75 -19.53 -13.46
CA SER A 89 28.12 -19.98 -13.58
C SER A 89 28.76 -20.14 -12.20
N SER A 90 29.95 -20.74 -12.14
CA SER A 90 30.78 -20.71 -10.94
C SER A 90 32.14 -20.11 -11.30
N ILE A 91 32.62 -19.23 -10.43
CA ILE A 91 33.96 -18.65 -10.48
C ILE A 91 34.79 -19.22 -9.35
N GLU A 92 36.08 -19.46 -9.60
CA GLU A 92 37.01 -19.89 -8.58
C GLU A 92 37.70 -18.63 -7.99
N VAL A 93 37.46 -18.37 -6.71
CA VAL A 93 38.09 -17.26 -5.98
C VAL A 93 38.87 -17.85 -4.81
N ALA A 94 40.16 -17.65 -4.79
CA ALA A 94 41.06 -18.18 -3.74
C ALA A 94 40.94 -19.69 -3.49
N GLY A 95 40.72 -20.50 -4.53
CA GLY A 95 40.55 -21.94 -4.43
C GLY A 95 39.16 -22.42 -4.02
N LEU A 96 38.22 -21.49 -3.83
CA LEU A 96 36.80 -21.77 -3.51
C LEU A 96 35.92 -21.55 -4.75
N LYS A 97 35.07 -22.54 -5.06
CA LYS A 97 34.01 -22.33 -6.08
C LYS A 97 32.92 -21.48 -5.53
N VAL A 98 32.83 -20.24 -6.01
CA VAL A 98 31.75 -19.31 -5.70
C VAL A 98 30.72 -19.36 -6.82
N GLN A 99 29.46 -19.54 -6.46
CA GLN A 99 28.37 -19.51 -7.41
C GLN A 99 28.12 -18.06 -7.85
N ASN A 100 28.09 -17.84 -9.17
CA ASN A 100 27.85 -16.52 -9.74
C ASN A 100 26.38 -16.40 -10.15
N ALA A 101 25.64 -15.60 -9.42
CA ALA A 101 24.26 -15.20 -9.71
C ALA A 101 24.22 -13.74 -10.18
N ILE A 102 23.10 -13.31 -10.77
CA ILE A 102 22.88 -11.90 -11.10
C ILE A 102 22.68 -11.09 -9.81
N SER A 103 22.00 -11.68 -8.84
CA SER A 103 21.76 -11.02 -7.54
C SER A 103 23.03 -11.02 -6.69
N ALA A 104 23.33 -9.86 -6.09
CA ALA A 104 24.39 -9.72 -5.08
C ALA A 104 24.07 -10.52 -3.79
N ASP A 105 22.78 -10.76 -3.51
CA ASP A 105 22.32 -11.70 -2.48
C ASP A 105 21.22 -12.60 -3.04
N PRO A 106 21.58 -13.80 -3.56
CA PRO A 106 20.62 -14.75 -4.11
C PRO A 106 19.61 -15.26 -3.09
N PHE A 107 20.00 -15.38 -1.81
CA PHE A 107 19.11 -15.85 -0.76
C PHE A 107 18.02 -14.81 -0.45
N GLU A 108 18.39 -13.54 -0.26
CA GLU A 108 17.41 -12.48 -0.02
C GLU A 108 16.51 -12.23 -1.25
N SER A 109 17.01 -12.45 -2.48
CA SER A 109 16.17 -12.42 -3.68
C SER A 109 15.14 -13.56 -3.71
N TRP A 110 15.49 -14.75 -3.21
CA TRP A 110 14.53 -15.83 -2.97
C TRP A 110 13.47 -15.45 -1.91
N VAL A 111 13.90 -14.88 -0.80
CA VAL A 111 13.00 -14.41 0.27
C VAL A 111 12.07 -13.32 -0.27
N PHE A 112 12.59 -12.40 -1.07
CA PHE A 112 11.77 -11.39 -1.76
C PHE A 112 10.72 -12.04 -2.68
N ALA A 113 11.13 -13.01 -3.52
CA ALA A 113 10.22 -13.73 -4.40
C ALA A 113 9.12 -14.45 -3.62
N LEU A 114 9.46 -15.10 -2.51
CA LEU A 114 8.50 -15.78 -1.64
C LEU A 114 7.48 -14.80 -1.01
N ARG A 115 7.96 -13.67 -0.48
CA ARG A 115 7.11 -12.60 0.11
C ARG A 115 6.18 -12.00 -0.93
N LEU A 116 6.70 -11.65 -2.10
CA LEU A 116 5.90 -11.08 -3.19
C LEU A 116 4.91 -12.10 -3.76
N SER A 117 5.25 -13.39 -3.78
CA SER A 117 4.33 -14.47 -4.14
C SER A 117 3.16 -14.57 -3.16
N ALA A 118 3.43 -14.52 -1.84
CA ALA A 118 2.39 -14.52 -0.82
C ALA A 118 1.48 -13.28 -0.95
N LEU A 119 2.05 -12.08 -1.13
CA LEU A 119 1.28 -10.85 -1.35
C LEU A 119 0.42 -10.93 -2.62
N THR A 120 0.98 -11.44 -3.72
CA THR A 120 0.25 -11.62 -4.98
C THR A 120 -0.92 -12.60 -4.80
N LEU A 121 -0.69 -13.72 -4.13
CA LEU A 121 -1.74 -14.69 -3.79
C LEU A 121 -2.81 -14.07 -2.88
N ALA A 122 -2.44 -13.28 -1.88
CA ALA A 122 -3.39 -12.57 -1.02
C ALA A 122 -4.31 -11.65 -1.85
N GLY A 123 -3.74 -10.90 -2.81
CA GLY A 123 -4.52 -10.08 -3.72
C GLY A 123 -5.43 -10.91 -4.64
N VAL A 124 -4.95 -12.03 -5.18
CA VAL A 124 -5.75 -12.96 -5.99
C VAL A 124 -6.91 -13.55 -5.17
N LEU A 125 -6.66 -14.00 -3.94
CA LEU A 125 -7.70 -14.48 -3.03
C LEU A 125 -8.73 -13.39 -2.73
N ALA A 126 -8.27 -12.14 -2.49
CA ALA A 126 -9.17 -11.01 -2.29
C ALA A 126 -10.07 -10.78 -3.50
N VAL A 127 -9.55 -10.83 -4.74
CA VAL A 127 -10.37 -10.73 -5.96
C VAL A 127 -11.39 -11.87 -6.04
N ARG A 128 -10.97 -13.11 -5.77
CA ARG A 128 -11.81 -14.31 -5.94
C ARG A 128 -12.91 -14.41 -4.90
N PHE A 129 -12.64 -14.06 -3.66
CA PHE A 129 -13.56 -14.27 -2.55
C PHE A 129 -14.31 -13.01 -2.10
N THR A 130 -14.04 -11.83 -2.71
CA THR A 130 -14.83 -10.60 -2.51
C THR A 130 -15.90 -10.46 -3.61
N ASN A 131 -16.80 -11.43 -3.67
CA ASN A 131 -17.81 -11.59 -4.72
C ASN A 131 -19.19 -10.97 -4.38
N THR A 132 -19.33 -10.29 -3.23
CA THR A 132 -20.57 -9.61 -2.82
C THR A 132 -20.26 -8.21 -2.29
N CYS A 133 -21.25 -7.30 -2.37
CA CYS A 133 -21.11 -5.95 -1.79
C CYS A 133 -20.85 -6.00 -0.27
N THR A 134 -21.40 -7.00 0.43
CA THR A 134 -21.16 -7.20 1.87
C THR A 134 -19.69 -7.56 2.13
N ARG A 135 -19.14 -8.54 1.40
CA ARG A 135 -17.71 -8.91 1.55
C ARG A 135 -16.78 -7.76 1.17
N LEU A 136 -17.11 -7.02 0.10
CA LEU A 136 -16.35 -5.81 -0.26
C LEU A 136 -16.40 -4.77 0.87
N SER A 137 -17.57 -4.53 1.44
CA SER A 137 -17.73 -3.63 2.58
C SER A 137 -16.89 -4.11 3.79
N THR A 138 -16.96 -5.40 4.13
CA THR A 138 -16.18 -5.99 5.22
C THR A 138 -14.67 -5.83 4.98
N LEU A 139 -14.19 -6.12 3.76
CA LEU A 139 -12.78 -5.98 3.40
C LEU A 139 -12.28 -4.53 3.57
N VAL A 140 -13.04 -3.57 3.07
CA VAL A 140 -12.72 -2.14 3.18
C VAL A 140 -12.73 -1.67 4.63
N HIS A 141 -13.75 -2.07 5.41
CA HIS A 141 -13.82 -1.71 6.82
C HIS A 141 -12.73 -2.39 7.66
N ALA A 142 -12.25 -3.58 7.28
CA ALA A 142 -11.11 -4.23 7.94
C ALA A 142 -9.82 -3.40 7.77
N VAL A 143 -9.55 -2.90 6.57
CA VAL A 143 -8.40 -2.00 6.32
C VAL A 143 -8.53 -0.69 7.11
N VAL A 144 -9.70 -0.05 7.03
CA VAL A 144 -9.97 1.21 7.77
C VAL A 144 -9.84 1.00 9.27
N LEU A 145 -10.40 -0.10 9.80
CA LEU A 145 -10.35 -0.43 11.22
C LEU A 145 -8.91 -0.70 11.70
N ALA A 146 -8.11 -1.39 10.92
CA ALA A 146 -6.69 -1.58 11.22
C ALA A 146 -5.95 -0.24 11.35
N ALA A 147 -6.20 0.70 10.42
CA ALA A 147 -5.62 2.05 10.46
C ALA A 147 -6.13 2.86 11.67
N VAL A 148 -7.44 2.80 11.97
CA VAL A 148 -8.07 3.51 13.11
C VAL A 148 -7.53 2.98 14.45
N ILE A 149 -7.44 1.66 14.62
CA ILE A 149 -6.87 1.05 15.83
C ILE A 149 -5.40 1.44 15.98
N SER A 150 -4.63 1.39 14.89
CA SER A 150 -3.24 1.85 14.88
C SER A 150 -3.11 3.33 15.25
N ALA A 151 -4.02 4.18 14.76
CA ALA A 151 -4.04 5.61 15.08
C ALA A 151 -4.35 5.86 16.56
N ILE A 152 -5.37 5.20 17.11
CA ILE A 152 -5.71 5.29 18.55
C ILE A 152 -4.51 4.84 19.39
N PHE A 153 -3.92 3.69 19.06
CA PHE A 153 -2.75 3.18 19.77
C PHE A 153 -1.57 4.16 19.70
N GLY A 154 -1.32 4.76 18.52
CA GLY A 154 -0.24 5.74 18.35
C GLY A 154 -0.47 7.02 19.17
N ILE A 155 -1.68 7.56 19.19
CA ILE A 155 -2.06 8.73 19.98
C ILE A 155 -1.90 8.43 21.47
N LEU A 156 -2.42 7.30 21.95
CA LEU A 156 -2.33 6.91 23.36
C LEU A 156 -0.87 6.69 23.79
N ARG A 157 -0.07 6.00 22.96
CA ARG A 157 1.36 5.79 23.21
C ARG A 157 2.10 7.14 23.31
N GLN A 158 1.87 8.05 22.40
CA GLN A 158 2.49 9.38 22.40
C GLN A 158 2.05 10.20 23.63
N ALA A 159 0.75 10.20 23.96
CA ALA A 159 0.21 10.94 25.10
C ALA A 159 0.72 10.39 26.44
N MET A 160 0.93 9.08 26.57
CA MET A 160 1.42 8.42 27.77
C MET A 160 2.95 8.38 27.85
N GLN A 161 3.67 8.89 26.86
CA GLN A 161 5.13 8.82 26.75
C GLN A 161 5.71 7.42 26.98
N ARG A 162 4.99 6.40 26.54
CA ARG A 162 5.38 5.00 26.76
C ARG A 162 6.24 4.48 25.62
N GLU A 163 7.37 3.87 25.98
CA GLU A 163 8.30 3.22 25.05
C GLU A 163 7.78 1.86 24.56
N TYR A 164 6.87 1.24 25.33
CA TYR A 164 6.42 -0.13 25.07
C TYR A 164 5.21 -0.18 24.18
N GLY A 165 5.31 -0.93 23.08
CA GLY A 165 4.17 -1.35 22.31
C GLY A 165 3.34 -2.39 23.06
N PHE A 166 2.03 -2.40 22.85
CA PHE A 166 1.11 -3.38 23.44
C PHE A 166 1.50 -4.79 22.93
N LEU A 167 1.84 -5.71 23.83
CA LEU A 167 2.31 -7.08 23.52
C LEU A 167 3.61 -7.14 22.69
N LEU A 168 4.31 -6.04 22.50
CA LEU A 168 5.52 -5.97 21.69
C LEU A 168 6.71 -5.56 22.57
N PRO A 169 7.94 -6.02 22.26
CA PRO A 169 9.15 -5.52 22.89
C PRO A 169 9.27 -3.99 22.77
N ALA A 170 10.16 -3.40 23.55
CA ALA A 170 10.38 -1.95 23.52
C ALA A 170 10.60 -1.42 22.11
N LEU A 171 9.78 -0.44 21.69
CA LEU A 171 9.97 0.28 20.44
C LEU A 171 10.97 1.42 20.69
N PRO A 172 11.94 1.66 19.78
CA PRO A 172 12.89 2.75 19.94
C PRO A 172 12.17 4.08 20.13
N TRP A 173 12.59 4.83 21.14
CA TRP A 173 12.08 6.16 21.43
C TRP A 173 12.54 7.13 20.34
N GLY A 174 11.61 7.90 19.77
CA GLY A 174 11.92 9.01 18.86
C GLY A 174 11.76 8.74 17.35
N GLY A 175 11.81 7.50 16.86
CA GLY A 175 11.73 7.20 15.42
C GLY A 175 10.36 6.70 14.94
N GLY A 176 9.64 5.97 15.78
CA GLY A 176 8.40 5.27 15.44
C GLY A 176 7.13 5.99 15.84
N PHE A 177 6.00 5.50 15.32
CA PHE A 177 4.66 5.90 15.72
C PHE A 177 3.72 4.69 15.71
N ALA A 178 2.76 4.64 16.61
CA ALA A 178 1.90 3.49 16.85
C ALA A 178 2.75 2.24 17.12
N GLN A 179 2.48 1.13 16.43
CA GLN A 179 3.26 -0.10 16.47
C GLN A 179 4.41 -0.13 15.45
N PHE A 180 4.60 0.92 14.66
CA PHE A 180 5.62 0.96 13.62
C PHE A 180 6.96 1.49 14.16
N ILE A 181 8.06 0.84 13.76
CA ILE A 181 9.43 1.28 14.08
C ILE A 181 9.73 2.61 13.39
N ASN A 182 9.19 2.83 12.18
CA ASN A 182 9.31 4.07 11.43
C ASN A 182 7.93 4.74 11.28
N ARG A 183 7.83 6.01 11.68
CA ARG A 183 6.60 6.82 11.57
C ARG A 183 6.08 6.97 10.14
N ASN A 184 6.95 6.93 9.13
CA ASN A 184 6.54 7.01 7.74
C ASN A 184 5.79 5.76 7.30
N HIS A 185 6.13 4.58 7.82
CA HIS A 185 5.43 3.34 7.53
C HIS A 185 3.99 3.34 8.07
N PHE A 186 3.76 3.96 9.24
CA PHE A 186 2.42 4.23 9.74
C PHE A 186 1.62 5.12 8.77
N ALA A 187 2.27 6.16 8.21
CA ALA A 187 1.61 7.08 7.31
C ALA A 187 1.09 6.39 6.03
N PHE A 188 1.80 5.42 5.46
CA PHE A 188 1.32 4.63 4.31
C PHE A 188 -0.01 3.91 4.60
N LEU A 189 -0.15 3.33 5.79
CA LEU A 189 -1.42 2.69 6.20
C LEU A 189 -2.54 3.73 6.30
N VAL A 190 -2.23 4.91 6.86
CA VAL A 190 -3.19 6.02 6.99
C VAL A 190 -3.64 6.54 5.63
N GLU A 191 -2.72 6.76 4.69
CA GLU A 191 -3.00 7.23 3.33
C GLU A 191 -3.99 6.28 2.63
N ALA A 192 -3.70 4.99 2.62
CA ALA A 192 -4.59 4.00 2.01
C ALA A 192 -6.01 4.04 2.63
N ALA A 193 -6.12 4.15 3.96
CA ALA A 193 -7.39 4.23 4.67
C ALA A 193 -8.11 5.55 4.40
N MET A 194 -7.38 6.68 4.37
CA MET A 194 -7.92 8.00 4.05
C MET A 194 -8.49 8.05 2.64
N GLY A 195 -7.75 7.49 1.66
CA GLY A 195 -8.25 7.36 0.29
C GLY A 195 -9.58 6.61 0.23
N LEU A 196 -9.67 5.42 0.88
CA LEU A 196 -10.91 4.64 0.94
C LEU A 196 -12.07 5.41 1.59
N LEU A 197 -11.82 6.07 2.72
CA LEU A 197 -12.81 6.89 3.43
C LEU A 197 -13.30 8.07 2.59
N MET A 198 -12.38 8.79 1.91
CA MET A 198 -12.73 9.87 0.98
C MET A 198 -13.61 9.37 -0.16
N GLY A 199 -13.28 8.21 -0.74
CA GLY A 199 -14.08 7.62 -1.81
C GLY A 199 -15.51 7.34 -1.37
N ILE A 200 -15.70 6.74 -0.19
CA ILE A 200 -17.00 6.44 0.38
C ILE A 200 -17.76 7.74 0.72
N ALA A 201 -17.12 8.68 1.42
CA ALA A 201 -17.75 9.93 1.85
C ALA A 201 -18.20 10.78 0.67
N LEU A 202 -17.42 10.83 -0.43
CA LEU A 202 -17.73 11.67 -1.58
C LEU A 202 -18.76 11.06 -2.55
N LEU A 203 -18.70 9.74 -2.80
CA LEU A 203 -19.46 9.11 -3.90
C LEU A 203 -20.62 8.23 -3.46
N ARG A 204 -20.71 7.83 -2.18
CA ARG A 204 -21.83 7.03 -1.69
C ARG A 204 -23.13 7.83 -1.74
N LYS A 205 -24.21 7.24 -2.28
CA LYS A 205 -25.50 7.91 -2.42
C LYS A 205 -26.27 8.01 -1.09
N ASP A 206 -26.21 6.97 -0.27
CA ASP A 206 -26.91 6.91 1.03
C ASP A 206 -26.10 7.62 2.11
N ARG A 207 -25.94 8.94 1.94
CA ARG A 207 -25.01 9.78 2.71
C ARG A 207 -25.36 9.92 4.19
N HIS A 208 -26.63 9.77 4.59
CA HIS A 208 -27.06 10.11 5.94
C HIS A 208 -26.67 9.06 6.99
N GLN A 209 -26.60 7.79 6.61
CA GLN A 209 -26.20 6.74 7.53
C GLN A 209 -24.67 6.54 7.47
N GLY A 210 -23.99 6.82 8.57
CA GLY A 210 -22.57 6.58 8.76
C GLY A 210 -21.63 7.70 8.27
N LEU A 211 -22.10 8.79 7.66
CA LEU A 211 -21.20 9.88 7.22
C LEU A 211 -20.40 10.47 8.38
N LEU A 212 -21.04 10.72 9.53
CA LEU A 212 -20.36 11.20 10.73
C LEU A 212 -19.27 10.23 11.18
N LEU A 213 -19.53 8.92 11.14
CA LEU A 213 -18.53 7.91 11.50
C LEU A 213 -17.31 7.95 10.57
N TYR A 214 -17.53 8.08 9.25
CA TYR A 214 -16.44 8.19 8.29
C TYR A 214 -15.65 9.49 8.46
N LEU A 215 -16.33 10.61 8.69
CA LEU A 215 -15.67 11.89 8.97
C LEU A 215 -14.90 11.88 10.28
N SER A 216 -15.45 11.24 11.34
CA SER A 216 -14.76 11.07 12.63
C SER A 216 -13.51 10.18 12.47
N ALA A 217 -13.61 9.09 11.72
CA ALA A 217 -12.46 8.25 11.40
C ALA A 217 -11.39 9.03 10.61
N MET A 218 -11.78 9.81 9.60
CA MET A 218 -10.86 10.66 8.84
C MET A 218 -10.18 11.70 9.73
N LEU A 219 -10.93 12.35 10.63
CA LEU A 219 -10.37 13.32 11.58
C LEU A 219 -9.36 12.66 12.52
N LEU A 220 -9.69 11.47 13.05
CA LEU A 220 -8.80 10.72 13.93
C LEU A 220 -7.51 10.32 13.22
N LEU A 221 -7.61 9.78 11.99
CA LEU A 221 -6.46 9.42 11.16
C LEU A 221 -5.60 10.65 10.83
N TRP A 222 -6.24 11.78 10.53
CA TRP A 222 -5.55 13.03 10.28
C TRP A 222 -4.77 13.50 11.53
N VAL A 223 -5.40 13.52 12.70
CA VAL A 223 -4.73 13.86 13.96
C VAL A 223 -3.54 12.95 14.22
N ALA A 224 -3.71 11.64 14.06
CA ALA A 224 -2.63 10.68 14.23
C ALA A 224 -1.49 10.89 13.22
N LEU A 225 -1.81 11.20 11.95
CA LEU A 225 -0.83 11.50 10.92
C LEU A 225 0.00 12.75 11.26
N VAL A 226 -0.66 13.82 11.72
CA VAL A 226 0.00 15.04 12.20
C VAL A 226 0.90 14.74 13.40
N MET A 227 0.41 13.99 14.39
CA MET A 227 1.19 13.58 15.57
C MET A 227 2.37 12.67 15.20
N SER A 228 2.27 11.88 14.16
CA SER A 228 3.38 11.04 13.65
C SER A 228 4.55 11.88 13.11
N ARG A 229 4.32 13.16 12.77
CA ARG A 229 5.32 14.06 12.15
C ARG A 229 5.88 13.51 10.83
N SER A 230 5.12 12.67 10.12
CA SER A 230 5.52 12.17 8.79
C SER A 230 5.26 13.23 7.72
N ARG A 231 6.31 13.92 7.28
CA ARG A 231 6.21 14.94 6.21
C ARG A 231 5.79 14.32 4.88
N GLY A 232 6.33 13.13 4.55
CA GLY A 232 5.95 12.38 3.35
C GLY A 232 4.48 12.01 3.36
N GLY A 233 3.95 11.53 4.50
CA GLY A 233 2.54 11.19 4.66
C GLY A 233 1.61 12.40 4.54
N LEU A 234 1.97 13.53 5.14
CA LEU A 234 1.21 14.77 5.00
C LEU A 234 1.16 15.24 3.54
N LEU A 235 2.29 15.18 2.83
CA LEU A 235 2.34 15.50 1.40
C LEU A 235 1.46 14.55 0.59
N ALA A 236 1.55 13.23 0.84
CA ALA A 236 0.76 12.22 0.14
C ALA A 236 -0.74 12.44 0.30
N VAL A 237 -1.25 12.61 1.54
CA VAL A 237 -2.67 12.90 1.78
C VAL A 237 -3.09 14.24 1.15
N THR A 238 -2.21 15.25 1.13
CA THR A 238 -2.49 16.50 0.42
C THR A 238 -2.72 16.26 -1.07
N VAL A 239 -1.86 15.47 -1.72
CA VAL A 239 -2.01 15.11 -3.13
C VAL A 239 -3.28 14.27 -3.36
N GLU A 240 -3.61 13.34 -2.46
CA GLU A 240 -4.89 12.61 -2.52
C GLU A 240 -6.09 13.56 -2.56
N VAL A 241 -6.14 14.56 -1.67
CA VAL A 241 -7.21 15.57 -1.63
C VAL A 241 -7.24 16.39 -2.91
N ILE A 242 -6.08 16.82 -3.41
CA ILE A 242 -5.96 17.55 -4.68
C ILE A 242 -6.49 16.71 -5.85
N CYS A 243 -6.17 15.43 -5.91
CA CYS A 243 -6.63 14.51 -6.94
C CYS A 243 -8.11 14.12 -6.79
N ALA A 244 -8.63 14.09 -5.55
CA ALA A 244 -10.01 13.72 -5.28
C ALA A 244 -11.02 14.65 -5.99
N VAL A 245 -10.73 15.93 -6.05
CA VAL A 245 -11.65 16.96 -6.57
C VAL A 245 -11.90 16.81 -8.08
N PRO A 246 -10.89 16.86 -8.98
CA PRO A 246 -11.12 16.74 -10.40
C PRO A 246 -11.69 15.37 -10.78
N LEU A 247 -11.27 14.32 -10.08
CA LEU A 247 -11.76 12.97 -10.32
C LEU A 247 -13.24 12.84 -9.88
N PHE A 248 -13.63 13.44 -8.74
CA PHE A 248 -15.03 13.53 -8.30
C PHE A 248 -15.90 14.29 -9.29
N ILE A 249 -15.43 15.45 -9.75
CA ILE A 249 -16.10 16.27 -10.76
C ILE A 249 -16.31 15.43 -12.04
N HIS A 250 -15.25 14.80 -12.54
CA HIS A 250 -15.33 13.97 -13.74
C HIS A 250 -16.37 12.84 -13.61
N LEU A 251 -16.39 12.13 -12.48
CA LEU A 251 -17.32 11.01 -12.26
C LEU A 251 -18.77 11.46 -12.07
N LYS A 252 -18.99 12.60 -11.42
CA LYS A 252 -20.33 13.12 -11.14
C LYS A 252 -20.97 13.72 -12.39
N PHE A 253 -20.22 14.49 -13.18
CA PHE A 253 -20.75 15.22 -14.31
C PHE A 253 -20.78 14.43 -15.61
N ARG A 254 -20.05 13.32 -15.73
CA ARG A 254 -20.16 12.41 -16.87
C ARG A 254 -21.58 11.86 -17.10
N LYS A 255 -22.42 11.76 -16.06
CA LYS A 255 -23.84 11.35 -16.17
C LYS A 255 -24.78 12.47 -16.55
N SER A 256 -24.36 13.73 -16.54
CA SER A 256 -25.21 14.91 -16.67
C SER A 256 -24.99 15.66 -17.98
N ILE A 257 -24.71 14.97 -19.10
CA ILE A 257 -24.76 15.62 -20.43
C ILE A 257 -26.23 15.65 -20.87
N GLN A 258 -27.03 16.48 -20.22
CA GLN A 258 -28.20 17.11 -20.81
C GLN A 258 -28.11 18.61 -20.52
N PRO A 259 -28.24 19.49 -21.54
CA PRO A 259 -28.10 20.92 -21.39
C PRO A 259 -29.35 21.49 -20.74
N LYS A 260 -29.38 21.68 -19.44
CA LYS A 260 -30.34 22.52 -18.74
C LYS A 260 -29.59 23.58 -17.95
N GLY A 261 -29.69 24.82 -18.43
CA GLY A 261 -29.48 26.06 -17.71
C GLY A 261 -28.12 26.27 -17.01
N SER A 262 -27.33 27.20 -17.49
CA SER A 262 -25.94 27.47 -17.13
C SER A 262 -25.68 28.01 -15.69
N MET A 263 -26.66 28.09 -14.82
CA MET A 263 -26.54 28.78 -13.49
C MET A 263 -26.38 27.79 -12.30
N GLY A 264 -26.69 26.51 -12.46
CA GLY A 264 -26.56 25.51 -11.37
C GLY A 264 -25.15 24.98 -11.12
N TRP A 265 -24.22 25.21 -12.02
CA TRP A 265 -22.87 24.62 -12.03
C TRP A 265 -21.84 25.34 -11.18
N ARG A 266 -21.97 26.67 -11.04
CA ARG A 266 -20.94 27.49 -10.39
C ARG A 266 -20.85 27.26 -8.89
N ARG A 267 -21.97 27.09 -8.19
CA ARG A 267 -22.00 26.96 -6.71
C ARG A 267 -21.30 25.69 -6.20
N PRO A 268 -21.59 24.47 -6.69
CA PRO A 268 -20.90 23.28 -6.19
C PRO A 268 -19.42 23.24 -6.59
N MET A 269 -19.06 23.78 -7.74
CA MET A 269 -17.66 23.85 -8.18
C MET A 269 -16.87 24.84 -7.33
N VAL A 270 -17.43 26.01 -7.02
CA VAL A 270 -16.79 26.99 -6.13
C VAL A 270 -16.65 26.43 -4.73
N ALA A 271 -17.70 25.81 -4.16
CA ALA A 271 -17.63 25.18 -2.84
C ALA A 271 -16.54 24.10 -2.79
N THR A 272 -16.42 23.28 -3.84
CA THR A 272 -15.43 22.23 -3.93
C THR A 272 -14.01 22.81 -4.00
N ILE A 273 -13.80 23.85 -4.82
CA ILE A 273 -12.50 24.55 -4.93
C ILE A 273 -12.14 25.22 -3.60
N VAL A 274 -13.10 25.89 -2.95
CA VAL A 274 -12.87 26.52 -1.64
C VAL A 274 -12.51 25.49 -0.58
N THR A 275 -13.21 24.36 -0.52
CA THR A 275 -12.87 23.27 0.40
C THR A 275 -11.47 22.72 0.13
N MET A 276 -11.11 22.54 -1.14
CA MET A 276 -9.77 22.12 -1.54
C MET A 276 -8.68 23.10 -1.09
N ILE A 277 -8.90 24.40 -1.36
CA ILE A 277 -7.97 25.45 -0.92
C ILE A 277 -7.85 25.47 0.61
N ALA A 278 -8.97 25.30 1.32
CA ALA A 278 -8.99 25.26 2.79
C ALA A 278 -8.21 24.05 3.33
N VAL A 279 -8.39 22.86 2.75
CA VAL A 279 -7.64 21.66 3.17
C VAL A 279 -6.15 21.80 2.86
N VAL A 280 -5.78 22.29 1.68
CA VAL A 280 -4.38 22.58 1.34
C VAL A 280 -3.79 23.62 2.27
N ALA A 281 -4.52 24.71 2.56
CA ALA A 281 -4.08 25.74 3.48
C ALA A 281 -3.90 25.22 4.91
N ILE A 282 -4.84 24.41 5.42
CA ILE A 282 -4.74 23.76 6.73
C ILE A 282 -3.56 22.78 6.77
N THR A 283 -3.32 22.04 5.69
CA THR A 283 -2.17 21.13 5.60
C THR A 283 -0.85 21.90 5.57
N VAL A 284 -0.76 22.96 4.76
CA VAL A 284 0.43 23.83 4.71
C VAL A 284 0.64 24.53 6.05
N ALA A 285 -0.43 25.08 6.66
CA ALA A 285 -0.35 25.68 8.00
C ALA A 285 0.08 24.65 9.06
N GLY A 286 -0.42 23.41 9.00
CA GLY A 286 0.03 22.31 9.84
C GLY A 286 1.49 21.95 9.62
N LEU A 287 1.96 21.90 8.38
CA LEU A 287 3.38 21.65 8.04
C LEU A 287 4.27 22.79 8.53
N VAL A 288 3.82 24.05 8.39
CA VAL A 288 4.56 25.23 8.87
C VAL A 288 4.54 25.28 10.40
N TRP A 289 3.40 25.02 11.04
CA TRP A 289 3.27 25.04 12.51
C TRP A 289 4.07 23.92 13.18
N LEU A 290 4.06 22.71 12.61
CA LEU A 290 4.87 21.57 13.08
C LEU A 290 6.33 21.65 12.65
N GLY A 291 6.62 22.41 11.61
CA GLY A 291 7.97 22.62 11.07
C GLY A 291 8.58 23.95 11.44
N GLY A 292 7.82 24.88 12.08
CA GLY A 292 8.28 26.23 12.35
C GLY A 292 9.58 26.25 13.14
N ASP A 293 9.66 25.49 14.22
CA ASP A 293 10.91 25.40 15.01
C ASP A 293 11.96 24.49 14.34
N GLN A 294 11.56 23.51 13.54
CA GLN A 294 12.50 22.61 12.84
C GLN A 294 12.79 23.03 11.39
N LEU A 295 11.98 23.91 10.78
CA LEU A 295 12.33 24.57 9.52
C LEU A 295 13.36 25.70 9.78
N THR A 296 13.22 26.46 10.86
CA THR A 296 14.24 27.43 11.28
C THR A 296 15.52 26.72 11.73
N THR A 297 15.44 25.70 12.58
CA THR A 297 16.61 24.87 12.93
C THR A 297 17.09 24.02 11.75
N GLY A 298 16.23 23.53 10.86
CA GLY A 298 16.65 22.80 9.65
C GLY A 298 17.24 23.70 8.56
N VAL A 299 16.80 24.95 8.44
CA VAL A 299 17.42 25.97 7.57
C VAL A 299 18.66 26.55 8.24
N GLU A 300 18.63 26.79 9.55
CA GLU A 300 19.86 27.15 10.32
C GLU A 300 20.86 25.99 10.34
N THR A 301 20.43 24.74 10.57
CA THR A 301 21.33 23.59 10.51
C THR A 301 21.82 23.37 9.08
N ALA A 302 21.00 23.56 8.05
CA ALA A 302 21.45 23.51 6.65
C ALA A 302 22.37 24.70 6.30
N SER A 303 22.14 25.89 6.85
CA SER A 303 23.02 27.04 6.66
C SER A 303 24.29 26.93 7.50
N ILE A 304 24.23 26.33 8.68
CA ILE A 304 25.39 26.01 9.54
C ILE A 304 26.16 24.82 8.95
N GLU A 305 25.48 23.82 8.40
CA GLU A 305 26.07 22.68 7.71
C GLU A 305 26.75 23.06 6.38
N VAL A 306 26.32 24.13 5.71
CA VAL A 306 27.03 24.72 4.55
C VAL A 306 28.25 25.53 5.01
N GLY A 307 28.25 26.03 6.26
CA GLY A 307 29.35 26.80 6.84
C GLY A 307 30.39 25.99 7.66
N HIS A 308 30.01 24.83 8.17
CA HIS A 308 30.88 23.92 8.89
C HIS A 308 30.97 22.57 8.16
N VAL A 309 31.74 22.52 7.09
CA VAL A 309 32.31 21.28 6.56
C VAL A 309 33.28 20.75 7.63
N ASN A 310 32.77 19.97 8.57
CA ASN A 310 33.61 19.16 9.46
C ASN A 310 32.91 17.89 9.97
N MET A 311 33.24 16.81 9.29
CA MET A 311 33.76 15.53 9.80
C MET A 311 32.87 14.52 10.49
N ALA A 312 31.54 14.61 10.61
CA ALA A 312 30.87 13.54 11.34
C ALA A 312 29.61 12.93 10.68
N HIS A 313 29.06 13.46 9.60
CA HIS A 313 27.77 13.03 9.09
C HIS A 313 27.64 13.02 7.55
N GLU A 314 28.74 13.03 6.80
CA GLU A 314 28.73 12.70 5.38
C GLU A 314 28.39 11.21 5.25
N GLY A 315 27.28 10.89 4.55
CA GLY A 315 26.84 9.53 4.28
C GLY A 315 25.51 9.11 4.93
N THR A 316 24.88 9.95 5.78
CA THR A 316 23.60 9.62 6.42
C THR A 316 22.40 10.36 5.82
N ARG A 317 22.61 11.24 4.84
CA ARG A 317 21.54 11.99 4.17
C ARG A 317 20.88 11.15 3.09
N ARG A 318 19.56 11.31 2.89
CA ARG A 318 18.84 10.65 1.79
C ARG A 318 19.45 10.95 0.42
N SER A 319 20.01 12.16 0.22
CA SER A 319 20.73 12.53 -1.01
C SER A 319 21.92 11.63 -1.30
N ASP A 320 22.64 11.20 -0.26
CA ASP A 320 23.83 10.37 -0.40
C ASP A 320 23.42 8.92 -0.74
N PHE A 321 22.36 8.42 -0.07
CA PHE A 321 21.75 7.14 -0.43
C PHE A 321 21.24 7.13 -1.89
N TRP A 322 20.60 8.20 -2.34
CA TRP A 322 20.11 8.31 -3.72
C TRP A 322 21.26 8.38 -4.73
N ARG A 323 22.33 9.09 -4.40
CA ARG A 323 23.54 9.15 -5.25
C ARG A 323 24.19 7.77 -5.38
N ALA A 324 24.40 7.08 -4.26
CA ALA A 324 24.96 5.72 -4.23
C ALA A 324 24.04 4.74 -5.00
N THR A 325 22.72 4.81 -4.75
CA THR A 325 21.73 3.97 -5.46
C THR A 325 21.73 4.23 -6.98
N TRP A 326 21.89 5.49 -7.40
CA TRP A 326 22.02 5.84 -8.82
C TRP A 326 23.32 5.28 -9.43
N GLN A 327 24.45 5.32 -8.70
CA GLN A 327 25.71 4.71 -9.16
C GLN A 327 25.56 3.19 -9.31
N MET A 328 24.93 2.53 -8.32
CA MET A 328 24.58 1.10 -8.38
C MET A 328 23.69 0.78 -9.59
N ALA A 329 22.64 1.58 -9.86
CA ALA A 329 21.78 1.41 -11.03
C ALA A 329 22.55 1.54 -12.36
N ARG A 330 23.55 2.43 -12.44
CA ARG A 330 24.42 2.58 -13.61
C ARG A 330 25.39 1.41 -13.80
N ALA A 331 25.82 0.76 -12.73
CA ALA A 331 26.67 -0.42 -12.78
C ALA A 331 25.89 -1.68 -13.22
N HIS A 332 24.61 -1.77 -12.87
CA HIS A 332 23.74 -2.91 -13.16
C HIS A 332 22.51 -2.53 -14.02
N PRO A 333 22.66 -1.94 -15.24
CA PRO A 333 21.57 -1.27 -15.93
C PRO A 333 20.46 -2.20 -16.45
N LEU A 334 20.77 -3.44 -16.82
CA LEU A 334 19.81 -4.34 -17.46
C LEU A 334 18.89 -5.04 -16.47
N ALA A 335 19.45 -5.84 -15.60
CA ALA A 335 18.70 -6.67 -14.65
C ALA A 335 18.80 -6.18 -13.20
N GLY A 336 19.58 -5.13 -12.92
CA GLY A 336 19.85 -4.68 -11.57
C GLY A 336 20.76 -5.63 -10.77
N ALA A 337 21.00 -5.29 -9.50
CA ALA A 337 21.84 -6.09 -8.60
C ALA A 337 21.04 -7.16 -7.82
N GLY A 338 19.80 -7.41 -8.19
CA GLY A 338 18.88 -8.36 -7.53
C GLY A 338 17.85 -7.67 -6.64
N LEU A 339 16.59 -8.13 -6.75
CA LEU A 339 15.46 -7.54 -6.00
C LEU A 339 15.55 -7.75 -4.47
N GLY A 340 16.43 -8.63 -3.99
CA GLY A 340 16.83 -8.74 -2.58
C GLY A 340 18.29 -8.35 -2.34
N GLY A 341 19.05 -7.99 -3.40
CA GLY A 341 20.49 -7.75 -3.33
C GLY A 341 20.91 -6.33 -2.97
N PHE A 342 19.96 -5.37 -2.80
CA PHE A 342 20.27 -3.96 -2.59
C PHE A 342 21.22 -3.73 -1.42
N TRP A 343 20.91 -4.27 -0.26
CA TRP A 343 21.68 -4.08 0.98
C TRP A 343 23.10 -4.66 0.90
N ALA A 344 23.29 -5.73 0.12
CA ALA A 344 24.60 -6.38 -0.06
C ALA A 344 25.49 -5.62 -1.04
N GLU A 345 24.91 -4.97 -2.05
CA GLU A 345 25.63 -4.28 -3.13
C GLU A 345 25.87 -2.80 -2.83
N ILE A 346 24.98 -2.12 -2.13
CA ILE A 346 25.04 -0.68 -1.91
C ILE A 346 26.33 -0.20 -1.21
N PRO A 347 26.99 -0.97 -0.30
CA PRO A 347 28.24 -0.55 0.33
C PRO A 347 29.37 -0.30 -0.67
N VAL A 348 29.33 -0.88 -1.86
CA VAL A 348 30.33 -0.64 -2.92
C VAL A 348 30.29 0.82 -3.41
N TYR A 349 29.14 1.46 -3.34
CA TYR A 349 28.87 2.81 -3.88
C TYR A 349 28.67 3.88 -2.82
N HIS A 350 28.64 3.49 -1.53
CA HIS A 350 28.32 4.38 -0.44
C HIS A 350 29.53 4.58 0.46
N ASP A 351 30.00 5.83 0.56
CA ASP A 351 31.21 6.21 1.29
C ASP A 351 31.07 6.20 2.82
N ALA A 352 29.90 5.92 3.37
CA ALA A 352 29.72 5.81 4.81
C ALA A 352 30.41 4.56 5.32
N SER A 353 31.67 4.74 5.64
CA SER A 353 32.56 3.74 6.20
C SER A 353 31.98 3.09 7.48
N GLY A 354 31.21 2.01 7.31
CA GLY A 354 31.00 1.00 8.34
C GLY A 354 30.06 1.31 9.51
N LEU A 355 29.59 2.55 9.70
CA LEU A 355 28.72 2.89 10.83
C LEU A 355 27.23 2.68 10.55
N GLN A 356 26.77 2.81 9.32
CA GLN A 356 25.39 2.56 8.92
C GLN A 356 25.34 2.12 7.46
N THR A 357 25.07 0.84 7.21
CA THR A 357 24.76 0.34 5.87
C THR A 357 23.28 0.58 5.59
N PRO A 358 22.90 1.32 4.53
CA PRO A 358 21.50 1.50 4.17
C PRO A 358 20.91 0.17 3.69
N HIS A 359 19.85 -0.30 4.32
CA HIS A 359 19.14 -1.49 3.88
C HIS A 359 18.22 -1.21 2.68
N GLN A 360 17.76 0.02 2.51
CA GLN A 360 16.88 0.48 1.43
C GLN A 360 17.28 1.90 0.98
N ALA A 361 16.89 2.23 -0.27
CA ALA A 361 17.19 3.54 -0.87
C ALA A 361 16.36 4.71 -0.32
N HIS A 362 15.32 4.48 0.49
CA HIS A 362 14.29 5.47 0.84
C HIS A 362 13.66 6.14 -0.38
N ASN A 363 13.51 5.39 -1.46
CA ASN A 363 12.83 5.74 -2.70
C ASN A 363 12.57 4.44 -3.47
N ASP A 364 11.33 3.93 -3.42
CA ASP A 364 10.94 2.64 -4.02
C ASP A 364 11.25 2.58 -5.53
N TYR A 365 11.13 3.72 -6.24
CA TYR A 365 11.38 3.76 -7.69
C TYR A 365 12.86 3.64 -8.05
N LEU A 366 13.69 4.37 -7.29
CA LEU A 366 15.13 4.34 -7.51
C LEU A 366 15.71 2.98 -7.09
N GLU A 367 15.19 2.39 -6.01
CA GLU A 367 15.56 1.07 -5.56
C GLU A 367 15.16 -0.01 -6.58
N LEU A 368 13.94 0.08 -7.15
CA LEU A 368 13.51 -0.81 -8.22
C LEU A 368 14.44 -0.72 -9.46
N LEU A 369 14.89 0.49 -9.81
CA LEU A 369 15.85 0.68 -10.90
C LEU A 369 17.20 0.04 -10.57
N ALA A 370 17.72 0.21 -9.35
CA ALA A 370 19.02 -0.34 -8.94
C ALA A 370 18.97 -1.86 -8.79
N SER A 371 17.88 -2.41 -8.26
CA SER A 371 17.71 -3.83 -7.95
C SER A 371 17.12 -4.65 -9.10
N GLY A 372 16.27 -4.04 -9.94
CA GLY A 372 15.58 -4.70 -11.06
C GLY A 372 16.04 -4.25 -12.46
N GLY A 373 16.87 -3.22 -12.53
CA GLY A 373 17.34 -2.64 -13.79
C GLY A 373 16.21 -2.11 -14.67
N ILE A 374 16.50 -1.95 -15.96
CA ILE A 374 15.50 -1.51 -16.95
C ILE A 374 14.35 -2.54 -17.10
N ILE A 375 14.62 -3.83 -16.84
CA ILE A 375 13.58 -4.86 -16.86
C ILE A 375 12.57 -4.59 -15.75
N GLY A 376 13.01 -4.31 -14.52
CA GLY A 376 12.13 -3.95 -13.39
C GLY A 376 11.31 -2.70 -13.70
N VAL A 377 11.93 -1.66 -14.28
CA VAL A 377 11.24 -0.43 -14.70
C VAL A 377 10.21 -0.71 -15.80
N ALA A 378 10.52 -1.55 -16.79
CA ALA A 378 9.58 -1.92 -17.84
C ALA A 378 8.35 -2.66 -17.27
N ILE A 379 8.55 -3.56 -16.30
CA ILE A 379 7.46 -4.23 -15.57
C ILE A 379 6.62 -3.20 -14.80
N PHE A 380 7.24 -2.23 -14.15
CA PHE A 380 6.54 -1.15 -13.46
C PHE A 380 5.71 -0.28 -14.43
N VAL A 381 6.27 0.12 -15.56
CA VAL A 381 5.52 0.87 -16.59
C VAL A 381 4.32 0.06 -17.09
N TRP A 382 4.50 -1.24 -17.35
CA TRP A 382 3.40 -2.15 -17.69
C TRP A 382 2.33 -2.18 -16.61
N PHE A 383 2.72 -2.27 -15.33
CA PHE A 383 1.80 -2.19 -14.18
C PHE A 383 0.98 -0.89 -14.20
N VAL A 384 1.63 0.27 -14.39
CA VAL A 384 0.95 1.58 -14.43
C VAL A 384 -0.07 1.65 -15.57
N VAL A 385 0.25 1.14 -16.76
CA VAL A 385 -0.67 1.08 -17.90
C VAL A 385 -1.91 0.24 -17.56
N LEU A 386 -1.71 -0.93 -16.94
CA LEU A 386 -2.80 -1.79 -16.51
C LEU A 386 -3.65 -1.15 -15.40
N LEU A 387 -3.01 -0.44 -14.46
CA LEU A 387 -3.67 0.27 -13.37
C LEU A 387 -4.59 1.38 -13.90
N ILE A 388 -4.11 2.19 -14.86
CA ILE A 388 -4.93 3.21 -15.53
C ILE A 388 -6.13 2.55 -16.25
N GLY A 389 -5.90 1.44 -16.93
CA GLY A 389 -6.95 0.66 -17.58
C GLY A 389 -8.01 0.14 -16.60
N ALA A 390 -7.58 -0.38 -15.45
CA ALA A 390 -8.45 -0.87 -14.38
C ALA A 390 -9.28 0.25 -13.76
N GLY A 391 -8.68 1.40 -13.46
CA GLY A 391 -9.38 2.59 -12.96
C GLY A 391 -10.46 3.07 -13.94
N ARG A 392 -10.15 3.15 -15.24
CA ARG A 392 -11.14 3.51 -16.29
C ARG A 392 -12.28 2.51 -16.37
N ARG A 393 -12.00 1.20 -16.24
CA ARG A 393 -13.02 0.13 -16.24
C ARG A 393 -13.90 0.25 -15.00
N ALA A 394 -13.34 0.44 -13.80
CA ALA A 394 -14.08 0.62 -12.56
C ALA A 394 -15.02 1.83 -12.63
N ALA A 395 -14.56 2.96 -13.15
CA ALA A 395 -15.35 4.16 -13.34
C ALA A 395 -16.57 3.95 -14.28
N ARG A 396 -16.47 3.03 -15.23
CA ARG A 396 -17.52 2.77 -16.24
C ARG A 396 -18.51 1.71 -15.81
N ASN A 397 -18.02 0.61 -15.23
CA ASN A 397 -18.76 -0.64 -15.14
C ASN A 397 -19.24 -0.96 -13.72
N TYR A 398 -18.67 -0.37 -12.69
CA TYR A 398 -18.96 -0.70 -11.29
C TYR A 398 -20.32 -0.14 -10.83
N SER A 399 -20.94 -0.82 -9.87
CA SER A 399 -22.08 -0.31 -9.11
C SER A 399 -21.71 0.93 -8.31
N ASP A 400 -22.68 1.70 -7.81
CA ASP A 400 -22.40 2.96 -7.14
C ASP A 400 -21.48 2.80 -5.91
N PHE A 401 -21.73 1.76 -5.08
CA PHE A 401 -20.85 1.49 -3.92
C PHE A 401 -19.46 1.04 -4.35
N GLN A 402 -19.36 0.09 -5.28
CA GLN A 402 -18.06 -0.35 -5.80
C GLN A 402 -17.28 0.80 -6.42
N ARG A 403 -17.96 1.71 -7.14
CA ARG A 403 -17.33 2.89 -7.74
C ARG A 403 -16.79 3.84 -6.68
N ALA A 404 -17.53 4.02 -5.57
CA ALA A 404 -17.06 4.83 -4.45
C ALA A 404 -15.78 4.24 -3.82
N VAL A 405 -15.78 2.92 -3.58
CA VAL A 405 -14.63 2.21 -3.01
C VAL A 405 -13.45 2.18 -4.00
N ALA A 406 -13.70 1.95 -5.30
CA ALA A 406 -12.66 1.97 -6.33
C ALA A 406 -12.04 3.36 -6.51
N PHE A 407 -12.85 4.42 -6.40
CA PHE A 407 -12.36 5.79 -6.38
C PHE A 407 -11.43 6.01 -5.19
N GLY A 408 -11.83 5.56 -3.99
CA GLY A 408 -11.00 5.63 -2.80
C GLY A 408 -9.70 4.81 -2.93
N ALA A 409 -9.78 3.63 -3.53
CA ALA A 409 -8.59 2.81 -3.80
C ALA A 409 -7.59 3.51 -4.73
N ILE A 410 -8.08 4.22 -5.77
CA ILE A 410 -7.21 5.03 -6.65
C ILE A 410 -6.54 6.15 -5.87
N LEU A 411 -7.27 6.85 -4.98
CA LEU A 411 -6.69 7.91 -4.15
C LEU A 411 -5.59 7.36 -3.24
N GLY A 412 -5.86 6.28 -2.49
CA GLY A 412 -4.86 5.66 -1.63
C GLY A 412 -3.63 5.15 -2.42
N ILE A 413 -3.81 4.61 -3.65
CA ILE A 413 -2.68 4.25 -4.52
C ILE A 413 -1.88 5.49 -4.93
N VAL A 414 -2.54 6.62 -5.21
CA VAL A 414 -1.85 7.89 -5.52
C VAL A 414 -1.06 8.37 -4.31
N GLY A 415 -1.62 8.33 -3.09
CA GLY A 415 -0.91 8.67 -1.86
C GLY A 415 0.35 7.82 -1.68
N ILE A 416 0.20 6.49 -1.73
CA ILE A 416 1.31 5.53 -1.67
C ILE A 416 2.36 5.86 -2.73
N ALA A 417 1.96 6.10 -3.99
CA ALA A 417 2.88 6.40 -5.08
C ALA A 417 3.68 7.69 -4.85
N VAL A 418 3.06 8.72 -4.28
CA VAL A 418 3.74 9.97 -3.92
C VAL A 418 4.71 9.76 -2.75
N HIS A 419 4.30 9.02 -1.71
CA HIS A 419 5.14 8.76 -0.55
C HIS A 419 6.35 7.88 -0.91
N SER A 420 6.19 6.91 -1.82
CA SER A 420 7.26 6.04 -2.34
C SER A 420 8.38 6.80 -3.07
N LEU A 421 8.20 8.09 -3.41
CA LEU A 421 9.29 8.95 -3.91
C LEU A 421 10.34 9.28 -2.85
N VAL A 422 9.98 9.21 -1.56
CA VAL A 422 10.84 9.64 -0.45
C VAL A 422 10.95 8.61 0.67
N GLU A 423 10.33 7.42 0.50
CA GLU A 423 10.34 6.35 1.52
C GLU A 423 10.16 4.97 0.84
N PHE A 424 10.34 3.88 1.62
CA PHE A 424 10.24 2.48 1.18
C PHE A 424 9.05 1.73 1.82
N GLY A 425 7.88 2.35 1.81
CA GLY A 425 6.71 1.85 2.52
C GLY A 425 6.17 0.50 2.03
N LEU A 426 6.38 0.16 0.76
CA LEU A 426 5.93 -1.11 0.18
C LEU A 426 6.79 -2.32 0.59
N HIS A 427 7.96 -2.12 1.21
CA HIS A 427 8.73 -3.18 1.84
C HIS A 427 8.12 -3.67 3.17
N ILE A 428 7.19 -2.90 3.74
CA ILE A 428 6.50 -3.22 4.98
C ILE A 428 5.25 -4.04 4.67
N THR A 429 5.16 -5.25 5.22
CA THR A 429 4.14 -6.24 4.81
C THR A 429 2.71 -5.74 4.95
N VAL A 430 2.36 -5.02 6.03
CA VAL A 430 1.00 -4.47 6.17
C VAL A 430 0.67 -3.48 5.04
N ASN A 431 1.60 -2.61 4.68
CA ASN A 431 1.39 -1.61 3.62
C ASN A 431 1.28 -2.28 2.25
N ALA A 432 2.17 -3.26 1.96
CA ALA A 432 2.09 -4.07 0.75
C ALA A 432 0.80 -4.90 0.70
N MET A 433 0.36 -5.46 1.85
CA MET A 433 -0.93 -6.18 1.95
C MET A 433 -2.10 -5.25 1.65
N VAL A 434 -2.13 -4.06 2.24
CA VAL A 434 -3.17 -3.05 1.96
C VAL A 434 -3.11 -2.63 0.49
N PHE A 435 -1.92 -2.41 -0.07
CA PHE A 435 -1.75 -2.08 -1.48
C PHE A 435 -2.34 -3.14 -2.41
N VAL A 436 -2.07 -4.44 -2.19
CA VAL A 436 -2.66 -5.52 -3.01
C VAL A 436 -4.17 -5.64 -2.81
N ILE A 437 -4.71 -5.25 -1.64
CA ILE A 437 -6.16 -5.12 -1.42
C ILE A 437 -6.74 -3.98 -2.26
N LEU A 438 -6.08 -2.81 -2.32
CA LEU A 438 -6.51 -1.72 -3.22
C LEU A 438 -6.51 -2.17 -4.68
N LEU A 439 -5.50 -2.94 -5.12
CA LEU A 439 -5.47 -3.54 -6.46
C LEU A 439 -6.61 -4.53 -6.67
N SER A 440 -6.94 -5.34 -5.65
CA SER A 440 -8.04 -6.32 -5.73
C SER A 440 -9.40 -5.64 -5.94
N ILE A 441 -9.63 -4.50 -5.29
CA ILE A 441 -10.83 -3.67 -5.47
C ILE A 441 -10.98 -3.22 -6.93
N LEU A 442 -9.87 -2.81 -7.58
CA LEU A 442 -9.86 -2.38 -8.98
C LEU A 442 -9.95 -3.56 -9.97
N SER A 443 -9.65 -4.77 -9.50
CA SER A 443 -9.64 -6.02 -10.29
C SER A 443 -10.96 -6.79 -10.23
N GLY A 444 -11.85 -6.45 -9.29
CA GLY A 444 -13.15 -7.11 -9.12
C GLY A 444 -14.05 -6.98 -10.35
N GLU A 445 -15.04 -7.86 -10.43
CA GLU A 445 -16.14 -7.75 -11.39
C GLU A 445 -17.28 -6.90 -10.82
N ARG A 446 -18.23 -6.54 -11.66
CA ARG A 446 -19.41 -5.80 -11.21
C ARG A 446 -20.22 -6.68 -10.24
N LEU A 447 -20.42 -6.16 -9.04
CA LEU A 447 -21.25 -6.78 -8.02
C LEU A 447 -22.69 -6.24 -8.18
N ASP A 448 -23.62 -7.11 -8.52
CA ASP A 448 -25.04 -6.74 -8.56
C ASP A 448 -25.57 -6.60 -7.14
N GLN A 449 -26.23 -5.49 -6.86
CA GLN A 449 -27.07 -5.34 -5.68
C GLN A 449 -28.34 -6.17 -5.90
N ARG A 450 -28.27 -7.49 -5.72
CA ARG A 450 -29.50 -8.28 -5.66
C ARG A 450 -30.20 -7.96 -4.32
N PRO A 451 -31.46 -7.49 -4.33
CA PRO A 451 -32.23 -7.45 -3.11
C PRO A 451 -32.42 -8.90 -2.64
N GLN A 452 -32.11 -9.18 -1.38
CA GLN A 452 -32.53 -10.43 -0.69
C GLN A 452 -34.05 -10.42 -0.45
N MET A 453 -34.85 -10.11 -1.45
CA MET A 453 -36.32 -9.97 -1.29
C MET A 453 -37.09 -10.75 -2.35
N GLN A 454 -36.79 -12.07 -2.53
CA GLN A 454 -37.69 -12.98 -3.26
C GLN A 454 -37.81 -14.38 -2.66
N ALA A 455 -37.36 -14.59 -1.39
CA ALA A 455 -37.56 -15.91 -0.76
C ALA A 455 -38.85 -16.03 0.09
N HIS A 456 -39.73 -15.03 0.09
CA HIS A 456 -40.98 -15.06 0.90
C HIS A 456 -42.29 -14.82 0.11
N ARG A 457 -42.31 -15.14 -1.20
CA ARG A 457 -43.59 -15.09 -1.94
C ARG A 457 -43.76 -16.29 -2.86
N THR A 458 -43.80 -17.49 -2.31
CA THR A 458 -44.41 -18.64 -2.96
C THR A 458 -44.78 -19.70 -1.91
N VAL A 459 -45.60 -19.33 -0.94
CA VAL A 459 -46.47 -20.27 -0.23
C VAL A 459 -47.73 -19.47 0.10
N ALA A 460 -48.63 -19.42 -0.84
CA ALA A 460 -50.06 -19.20 -0.64
C ALA A 460 -50.73 -19.59 -1.95
N PHE A 461 -51.07 -20.86 -2.05
CA PHE A 461 -52.34 -21.43 -2.47
C PHE A 461 -52.19 -22.94 -2.56
#